data_0a173d325ea953d37d8daf6f1d3d674e
#
_entry.id   0a173d325ea953d37d8daf6f1d3d674e
#
_cell.length_a   1.000
_cell.length_b   1.000
_cell.length_c   1.000
_cell.angle_alpha   90.00
_cell.angle_beta   90.00
_cell.angle_gamma   90.00
#
_symmetry.space_group_name_H-M   'P 1'
#
loop_
_entity.id
_entity.type
_entity.pdbx_description
1 polymer ?
#
loop_
_entity_poly.entity_id
_entity_poly.type
_entity_poly.pdbx_seq_one_letter_code
_entity_poly.pdbx_strand_id
1 'polypeptide(L)'
;MTGNAPVERVLSPTKLTAWLDCDHYLNLSHLVADGSLAKPDYKATAFARLLMDKGVQHEQECLEHYKDSGVSVYEVPAKETGETFAAWVERVGNPMEDGHDVIYQMPLAHDGMRGVADFLVRGEPLPNGAVPYEPVDAKLARDEAKPGHVLQVLFYAEAVEALTGVAPEYGHLFLGSGNLSTVRLDEVDAYWRR
;
A
#
# COMPACT_ATOMS: atom_id res chain seq x y z
N MET A 1 4.60 39.11 2.83
CA MET A 1 3.54 38.11 3.01
C MET A 1 3.92 36.90 2.17
N THR A 2 4.65 35.97 2.76
CA THR A 2 4.99 34.71 2.11
C THR A 2 3.75 33.81 2.19
N GLY A 3 3.00 33.74 1.08
CA GLY A 3 1.90 32.81 0.96
C GLY A 3 2.43 31.40 1.10
N ASN A 4 2.10 30.72 2.19
CA ASN A 4 2.35 29.31 2.36
C ASN A 4 1.58 28.59 1.23
N ALA A 5 2.29 27.83 0.39
CA ALA A 5 1.60 26.99 -0.58
C ALA A 5 0.62 26.08 0.18
N PRO A 6 -0.58 25.82 -0.37
CA PRO A 6 -1.55 24.95 0.31
C PRO A 6 -0.88 23.62 0.59
N VAL A 7 -0.92 23.18 1.85
CA VAL A 7 -0.40 21.87 2.25
C VAL A 7 -1.25 20.82 1.55
N GLU A 8 -0.62 20.04 0.70
CA GLU A 8 -1.28 18.97 -0.04
C GLU A 8 -1.89 17.96 0.94
N ARG A 9 -3.21 17.80 0.89
CA ARG A 9 -3.96 16.88 1.76
C ARG A 9 -3.88 15.46 1.19
N VAL A 10 -2.70 14.86 1.26
CA VAL A 10 -2.48 13.51 0.76
C VAL A 10 -2.86 12.49 1.83
N LEU A 11 -3.72 11.56 1.47
CA LEU A 11 -4.03 10.37 2.26
C LEU A 11 -3.00 9.26 1.98
N SER A 12 -2.89 8.33 2.92
CA SER A 12 -2.13 7.09 2.74
C SER A 12 -2.88 5.95 3.42
N PRO A 13 -2.64 4.68 3.05
CA PRO A 13 -3.24 3.54 3.74
C PRO A 13 -3.07 3.58 5.25
N THR A 14 -1.89 3.96 5.75
CA THR A 14 -1.63 4.14 7.19
C THR A 14 -2.51 5.22 7.83
N LYS A 15 -2.76 6.33 7.12
CA LYS A 15 -3.66 7.39 7.62
C LYS A 15 -5.12 6.93 7.64
N LEU A 16 -5.55 6.14 6.66
CA LEU A 16 -6.88 5.54 6.64
C LEU A 16 -7.08 4.58 7.80
N THR A 17 -6.11 3.70 8.07
CA THR A 17 -6.15 2.79 9.22
C THR A 17 -6.21 3.57 10.53
N ALA A 18 -5.40 4.61 10.70
CA ALA A 18 -5.41 5.43 11.90
C ALA A 18 -6.71 6.23 12.07
N TRP A 19 -7.37 6.61 10.97
CA TRP A 19 -8.69 7.24 11.01
C TRP A 19 -9.78 6.28 11.50
N LEU A 20 -9.73 5.00 11.12
CA LEU A 20 -10.65 3.98 11.66
C LEU A 20 -10.53 3.83 13.18
N ASP A 21 -9.31 4.01 13.71
CA ASP A 21 -9.07 3.96 15.16
C ASP A 21 -9.47 5.27 15.88
N CYS A 22 -9.45 6.41 15.16
CA CYS A 22 -9.75 7.73 15.71
C CYS A 22 -10.22 8.71 14.63
N ASP A 23 -11.50 9.09 14.66
CA ASP A 23 -12.13 10.02 13.70
C ASP A 23 -11.42 11.39 13.64
N HIS A 24 -10.77 11.81 14.73
CA HIS A 24 -10.04 13.09 14.78
C HIS A 24 -8.63 13.02 14.19
N TYR A 25 -8.12 11.83 13.89
CA TYR A 25 -6.73 11.66 13.47
C TYR A 25 -6.36 12.50 12.23
N LEU A 26 -7.20 12.49 11.20
CA LEU A 26 -6.94 13.26 9.98
C LEU A 26 -6.93 14.78 10.24
N ASN A 27 -7.87 15.27 11.04
CA ASN A 27 -7.92 16.70 11.41
C ASN A 27 -6.66 17.12 12.18
N LEU A 28 -6.25 16.33 13.18
CA LEU A 28 -5.03 16.59 13.95
C LEU A 28 -3.78 16.51 13.06
N SER A 29 -3.73 15.56 12.15
CA SER A 29 -2.63 15.42 11.18
C SER A 29 -2.51 16.64 10.27
N HIS A 30 -3.64 17.23 9.83
CA HIS A 30 -3.66 18.44 9.03
C HIS A 30 -3.20 19.66 9.83
N LEU A 31 -3.66 19.82 11.07
CA LEU A 31 -3.22 20.91 11.95
C LEU A 31 -1.72 20.85 12.28
N VAL A 32 -1.16 19.63 12.36
CA VAL A 32 0.30 19.46 12.50
C VAL A 32 1.02 19.80 11.19
N ALA A 33 0.47 19.39 10.04
CA ALA A 33 1.09 19.63 8.74
C ALA A 33 1.11 21.12 8.34
N ASP A 34 0.07 21.87 8.70
CA ASP A 34 -0.01 23.33 8.45
C ASP A 34 0.67 24.19 9.53
N GLY A 35 1.19 23.56 10.61
CA GLY A 35 1.86 24.23 11.70
C GLY A 35 0.95 24.84 12.76
N SER A 36 -0.36 24.65 12.67
CA SER A 36 -1.34 25.13 13.66
C SER A 36 -1.27 24.34 14.97
N LEU A 37 -0.76 23.10 14.91
CA LEU A 37 -0.51 22.25 16.06
C LEU A 37 0.93 21.77 16.06
N ALA A 38 1.59 21.82 17.22
CA ALA A 38 2.94 21.26 17.35
C ALA A 38 2.92 19.75 17.15
N LYS A 39 3.89 19.22 16.38
CA LYS A 39 4.06 17.77 16.24
C LYS A 39 4.38 17.18 17.62
N PRO A 40 3.65 16.14 18.06
CA PRO A 40 3.94 15.50 19.33
C PRO A 40 5.35 14.88 19.33
N ASP A 41 6.07 15.00 20.44
CA ASP A 41 7.36 14.32 20.65
C ASP A 41 7.09 12.84 20.96
N TYR A 42 6.80 12.08 19.91
CA TYR A 42 6.57 10.64 20.01
C TYR A 42 7.87 9.88 19.81
N LYS A 43 8.27 9.14 20.82
CA LYS A 43 9.36 8.16 20.74
C LYS A 43 8.78 6.75 20.77
N ALA A 44 8.99 6.01 19.71
CA ALA A 44 8.56 4.62 19.68
C ALA A 44 9.12 3.85 20.87
N THR A 45 8.26 3.11 21.55
CA THR A 45 8.67 2.21 22.65
C THR A 45 9.56 1.09 22.11
N ALA A 46 10.31 0.40 22.98
CA ALA A 46 11.09 -0.77 22.58
C ALA A 46 10.19 -1.85 21.93
N PHE A 47 8.98 -2.03 22.48
CA PHE A 47 7.99 -2.96 21.93
C PHE A 47 7.49 -2.53 20.52
N ALA A 48 7.19 -1.24 20.32
CA ALA A 48 6.79 -0.73 19.02
C ALA A 48 7.90 -0.93 17.97
N ARG A 49 9.16 -0.67 18.35
CA ARG A 49 10.31 -0.95 17.48
C ARG A 49 10.42 -2.42 17.12
N LEU A 50 10.31 -3.31 18.11
CA LEU A 50 10.32 -4.74 17.87
C LEU A 50 9.23 -5.18 16.88
N LEU A 51 8.01 -4.63 16.99
CA LEU A 51 6.93 -4.93 16.04
C LEU A 51 7.25 -4.41 14.63
N MET A 52 7.83 -3.22 14.50
CA MET A 52 8.27 -2.70 13.20
C MET A 52 9.34 -3.59 12.56
N ASP A 53 10.37 -3.98 13.34
CA ASP A 53 11.44 -4.87 12.85
C ASP A 53 10.89 -6.23 12.42
N LYS A 54 9.94 -6.79 13.19
CA LYS A 54 9.25 -8.02 12.82
C LYS A 54 8.37 -7.87 11.58
N GLY A 55 7.75 -6.71 11.38
CA GLY A 55 7.01 -6.41 10.14
C GLY A 55 7.92 -6.46 8.91
N VAL A 56 9.04 -5.75 8.98
CA VAL A 56 10.05 -5.76 7.91
C VAL A 56 10.61 -7.17 7.66
N GLN A 57 10.91 -7.92 8.73
CA GLN A 57 11.37 -9.30 8.60
C GLN A 57 10.34 -10.17 7.88
N HIS A 58 9.06 -10.09 8.27
CA HIS A 58 7.99 -10.87 7.65
C HIS A 58 7.81 -10.53 6.18
N GLU A 59 7.86 -9.25 5.80
CA GLU A 59 7.79 -8.81 4.41
C GLU A 59 8.96 -9.37 3.57
N GLN A 60 10.18 -9.39 4.13
CA GLN A 60 11.33 -10.02 3.47
C GLN A 60 11.16 -11.54 3.32
N GLU A 61 10.61 -12.22 4.32
CA GLU A 61 10.28 -13.65 4.24
C GLU A 61 9.25 -13.92 3.13
N CYS A 62 8.25 -13.03 2.94
CA CYS A 62 7.30 -13.10 1.83
C CYS A 62 8.01 -12.92 0.47
N LEU A 63 8.93 -11.95 0.36
CA LEU A 63 9.71 -11.73 -0.85
C LEU A 63 10.54 -12.97 -1.23
N GLU A 64 11.24 -13.54 -0.26
CA GLU A 64 12.03 -14.76 -0.49
C GLU A 64 11.13 -15.95 -0.87
N HIS A 65 9.93 -16.05 -0.28
CA HIS A 65 8.96 -17.08 -0.68
C HIS A 65 8.60 -16.98 -2.18
N TYR A 66 8.36 -15.77 -2.70
CA TYR A 66 8.11 -15.58 -4.13
C TYR A 66 9.35 -15.95 -4.98
N LYS A 67 10.55 -15.51 -4.59
CA LYS A 67 11.80 -15.84 -5.30
C LYS A 67 12.06 -17.35 -5.33
N ASP A 68 11.86 -18.02 -4.22
CA ASP A 68 12.07 -19.47 -4.09
C ASP A 68 11.05 -20.29 -4.90
N SER A 69 9.87 -19.73 -5.16
CA SER A 69 8.87 -20.37 -6.03
C SER A 69 9.23 -20.36 -7.51
N GLY A 70 10.29 -19.64 -7.89
CA GLY A 70 10.79 -19.58 -9.25
C GLY A 70 10.05 -18.65 -10.20
N VAL A 71 9.14 -17.81 -9.66
CA VAL A 71 8.45 -16.76 -10.44
C VAL A 71 9.37 -15.56 -10.68
N SER A 72 9.09 -14.79 -11.73
CA SER A 72 9.83 -13.56 -12.02
C SER A 72 9.43 -12.45 -11.06
N VAL A 73 10.38 -11.95 -10.26
CA VAL A 73 10.17 -10.86 -9.31
C VAL A 73 10.89 -9.60 -9.77
N TYR A 74 10.16 -8.50 -9.92
CA TYR A 74 10.72 -7.17 -10.13
C TYR A 74 10.75 -6.42 -8.81
N GLU A 75 11.93 -6.15 -8.30
CA GLU A 75 12.13 -5.31 -7.11
C GLU A 75 12.24 -3.84 -7.54
N VAL A 76 11.25 -3.04 -7.18
CA VAL A 76 11.23 -1.62 -7.54
C VAL A 76 12.40 -0.89 -6.87
N PRO A 77 13.21 -0.13 -7.63
CA PRO A 77 14.28 0.67 -7.05
C PRO A 77 13.75 1.65 -6.00
N ALA A 78 14.34 1.64 -4.82
CA ALA A 78 13.92 2.48 -3.70
C ALA A 78 13.90 3.97 -4.07
N LYS A 79 13.10 4.74 -3.33
CA LYS A 79 13.05 6.19 -3.45
C LYS A 79 14.42 6.80 -3.11
N GLU A 80 14.94 7.65 -4.00
CA GLU A 80 16.22 8.32 -3.80
C GLU A 80 16.15 9.40 -2.72
N THR A 81 17.32 9.72 -2.14
CA THR A 81 17.41 10.80 -1.14
C THR A 81 17.09 12.14 -1.79
N GLY A 82 16.11 12.84 -1.23
CA GLY A 82 15.63 14.13 -1.76
C GLY A 82 14.62 14.04 -2.89
N GLU A 83 14.38 12.86 -3.44
CA GLU A 83 13.33 12.63 -4.43
C GLU A 83 11.95 12.81 -3.80
N THR A 84 11.01 13.46 -4.51
CA THR A 84 9.61 13.52 -4.08
C THR A 84 8.91 12.19 -4.36
N PHE A 85 7.78 11.92 -3.68
CA PHE A 85 7.00 10.71 -3.96
C PHE A 85 6.48 10.68 -5.40
N ALA A 86 6.03 11.82 -5.93
CA ALA A 86 5.56 11.93 -7.30
C ALA A 86 6.67 11.65 -8.33
N ALA A 87 7.88 12.17 -8.11
CA ALA A 87 9.02 11.90 -8.98
C ALA A 87 9.43 10.41 -8.94
N TRP A 88 9.32 9.76 -7.78
CA TRP A 88 9.56 8.32 -7.66
C TRP A 88 8.54 7.51 -8.45
N VAL A 89 7.23 7.82 -8.31
CA VAL A 89 6.16 7.18 -9.10
C VAL A 89 6.42 7.36 -10.60
N GLU A 90 6.75 8.58 -11.04
CA GLU A 90 7.05 8.87 -12.44
C GLU A 90 8.29 8.09 -12.94
N ARG A 91 9.37 8.03 -12.16
CA ARG A 91 10.59 7.28 -12.49
C ARG A 91 10.36 5.78 -12.59
N VAL A 92 9.53 5.21 -11.73
CA VAL A 92 9.21 3.78 -11.75
C VAL A 92 8.29 3.45 -12.94
N GLY A 93 7.36 4.33 -13.26
CA GLY A 93 6.42 4.11 -14.36
C GLY A 93 5.47 2.93 -14.12
N ASN A 94 5.28 2.11 -15.14
CA ASN A 94 4.37 0.95 -15.10
C ASN A 94 5.11 -0.37 -15.38
N PRO A 95 5.80 -0.98 -14.41
CA PRO A 95 6.52 -2.23 -14.60
C PRO A 95 5.60 -3.45 -14.83
N MET A 96 4.28 -3.32 -14.67
CA MET A 96 3.31 -4.37 -15.00
C MET A 96 3.27 -4.65 -16.51
N GLU A 97 3.62 -3.68 -17.35
CA GLU A 97 3.73 -3.85 -18.80
C GLU A 97 4.85 -4.82 -19.21
N ASP A 98 5.88 -4.96 -18.38
CA ASP A 98 6.99 -5.89 -18.62
C ASP A 98 6.61 -7.35 -18.34
N GLY A 99 5.44 -7.59 -17.71
CA GLY A 99 4.85 -8.92 -17.53
C GLY A 99 5.52 -9.76 -16.44
N HIS A 100 6.19 -9.13 -15.47
CA HIS A 100 6.71 -9.81 -14.29
C HIS A 100 5.57 -10.49 -13.50
N ASP A 101 5.85 -11.64 -12.90
CA ASP A 101 4.85 -12.36 -12.09
C ASP A 101 4.57 -11.65 -10.77
N VAL A 102 5.58 -11.01 -10.19
CA VAL A 102 5.49 -10.26 -8.94
C VAL A 102 6.26 -8.95 -9.04
N ILE A 103 5.67 -7.87 -8.57
CA ILE A 103 6.33 -6.56 -8.41
C ILE A 103 6.36 -6.25 -6.91
N TYR A 104 7.56 -6.03 -6.37
CA TYR A 104 7.80 -5.75 -4.96
C TYR A 104 8.03 -4.26 -4.73
N GLN A 105 7.37 -3.69 -3.70
CA GLN A 105 7.47 -2.29 -3.24
C GLN A 105 7.06 -1.26 -4.33
N MET A 106 5.89 -1.48 -4.94
CA MET A 106 5.36 -0.59 -5.98
C MET A 106 4.81 0.71 -5.41
N PRO A 107 5.40 1.90 -5.74
CA PRO A 107 4.83 3.18 -5.38
C PRO A 107 3.61 3.49 -6.26
N LEU A 108 2.49 3.79 -5.64
CA LEU A 108 1.23 4.11 -6.29
C LEU A 108 0.67 5.44 -5.77
N ALA A 109 0.11 6.23 -6.69
CA ALA A 109 -0.60 7.47 -6.37
C ALA A 109 -1.85 7.56 -7.25
N HIS A 110 -3.00 7.80 -6.62
CA HIS A 110 -4.28 7.97 -7.30
C HIS A 110 -5.23 8.81 -6.43
N ASP A 111 -5.96 9.73 -7.05
CA ASP A 111 -7.04 10.54 -6.45
C ASP A 111 -6.71 11.15 -5.07
N GLY A 112 -5.55 11.83 -4.96
CA GLY A 112 -5.09 12.45 -3.71
C GLY A 112 -4.61 11.48 -2.64
N MET A 113 -4.47 10.21 -2.98
CA MET A 113 -3.90 9.17 -2.13
C MET A 113 -2.56 8.68 -2.69
N ARG A 114 -1.67 8.24 -1.80
CA ARG A 114 -0.39 7.64 -2.16
C ARG A 114 0.05 6.58 -1.16
N GLY A 115 0.72 5.56 -1.65
CA GLY A 115 1.27 4.49 -0.82
C GLY A 115 2.25 3.62 -1.62
N VAL A 116 2.87 2.67 -0.93
CA VAL A 116 3.72 1.66 -1.54
C VAL A 116 3.06 0.32 -1.29
N ALA A 117 2.67 -0.37 -2.36
CA ALA A 117 2.15 -1.73 -2.25
C ALA A 117 3.32 -2.69 -1.99
N ASP A 118 3.19 -3.56 -0.97
CA ASP A 118 4.24 -4.51 -0.65
C ASP A 118 4.49 -5.42 -1.86
N PHE A 119 3.42 -6.00 -2.41
CA PHE A 119 3.51 -6.80 -3.64
C PHE A 119 2.31 -6.52 -4.55
N LEU A 120 2.56 -6.58 -5.87
CA LEU A 120 1.53 -6.75 -6.90
C LEU A 120 1.79 -8.07 -7.60
N VAL A 121 0.83 -8.98 -7.56
CA VAL A 121 0.95 -10.32 -8.13
C VAL A 121 0.12 -10.41 -9.40
N ARG A 122 0.72 -10.94 -10.45
CA ARG A 122 0.07 -11.13 -11.74
C ARG A 122 -1.04 -12.17 -11.61
N GLY A 123 -2.27 -11.78 -11.91
CA GLY A 123 -3.43 -12.64 -11.90
C GLY A 123 -3.61 -13.43 -13.20
N GLU A 124 -4.67 -14.25 -13.25
CA GLU A 124 -5.03 -14.99 -14.45
C GLU A 124 -5.54 -14.07 -15.56
N PRO A 125 -5.22 -14.33 -16.82
CA PRO A 125 -5.71 -13.54 -17.94
C PRO A 125 -7.24 -13.54 -18.01
N LEU A 126 -7.83 -12.37 -18.16
CA LEU A 126 -9.26 -12.18 -18.38
C LEU A 126 -9.66 -12.67 -19.76
N PRO A 127 -10.97 -12.91 -20.03
CA PRO A 127 -11.46 -13.36 -21.36
C PRO A 127 -11.11 -12.45 -22.54
N ASN A 128 -10.84 -11.17 -22.28
CA ASN A 128 -10.38 -10.22 -23.28
C ASN A 128 -8.86 -10.21 -23.47
N GLY A 129 -8.12 -11.04 -22.76
CA GLY A 129 -6.66 -11.15 -22.79
C GLY A 129 -5.92 -10.16 -21.88
N ALA A 130 -6.63 -9.24 -21.20
CA ALA A 130 -6.01 -8.37 -20.23
C ALA A 130 -5.57 -9.16 -18.97
N VAL A 131 -4.47 -8.76 -18.37
CA VAL A 131 -3.93 -9.43 -17.18
C VAL A 131 -4.01 -8.48 -16.00
N PRO A 132 -4.81 -8.78 -14.97
CA PRO A 132 -4.86 -7.97 -13.75
C PRO A 132 -3.60 -8.19 -12.91
N TYR A 133 -3.27 -7.18 -12.08
CA TYR A 133 -2.30 -7.31 -11.00
C TYR A 133 -3.01 -7.12 -9.67
N GLU A 134 -2.93 -8.11 -8.81
CA GLU A 134 -3.63 -8.17 -7.54
C GLU A 134 -2.73 -7.71 -6.40
N PRO A 135 -3.15 -6.74 -5.58
CA PRO A 135 -2.35 -6.27 -4.46
C PRO A 135 -2.29 -7.32 -3.35
N VAL A 136 -1.09 -7.55 -2.84
CA VAL A 136 -0.82 -8.39 -1.68
C VAL A 136 -0.09 -7.56 -0.63
N ASP A 137 -0.60 -7.52 0.58
CA ASP A 137 -0.06 -6.75 1.69
C ASP A 137 0.42 -7.71 2.80
N ALA A 138 1.67 -7.58 3.24
CA ALA A 138 2.26 -8.45 4.25
C ALA A 138 1.90 -7.97 5.66
N LYS A 139 1.29 -8.84 6.47
CA LYS A 139 0.82 -8.49 7.81
C LYS A 139 1.22 -9.51 8.87
N LEU A 140 1.78 -9.02 9.97
CA LEU A 140 2.10 -9.86 11.15
C LEU A 140 0.87 -10.47 11.85
N ALA A 141 -0.35 -10.03 11.51
CA ALA A 141 -1.57 -10.63 12.03
C ALA A 141 -1.57 -12.13 11.72
N ARG A 142 -1.93 -12.96 12.72
CA ARG A 142 -1.84 -14.42 12.55
C ARG A 142 -3.04 -15.02 11.84
N ASP A 143 -4.25 -14.61 12.20
CA ASP A 143 -5.44 -15.38 11.86
C ASP A 143 -6.52 -14.59 11.11
N GLU A 144 -6.59 -13.26 11.25
CA GLU A 144 -7.68 -12.47 10.67
C GLU A 144 -7.22 -11.13 10.08
N ALA A 145 -7.82 -10.79 8.92
CA ALA A 145 -7.72 -9.48 8.32
C ALA A 145 -8.50 -8.44 9.16
N LYS A 146 -7.85 -7.33 9.49
CA LYS A 146 -8.57 -6.19 10.11
C LYS A 146 -9.18 -5.30 9.02
N PRO A 147 -10.27 -4.55 9.32
CA PRO A 147 -10.88 -3.65 8.34
C PRO A 147 -9.88 -2.69 7.68
N GLY A 148 -8.93 -2.15 8.45
CA GLY A 148 -7.90 -1.27 7.92
C GLY A 148 -6.96 -1.93 6.90
N HIS A 149 -6.71 -3.25 7.02
CA HIS A 149 -5.92 -4.00 6.02
C HIS A 149 -6.69 -4.13 4.71
N VAL A 150 -8.00 -4.35 4.79
CA VAL A 150 -8.88 -4.43 3.61
C VAL A 150 -8.91 -3.08 2.87
N LEU A 151 -9.02 -1.97 3.60
CA LEU A 151 -8.97 -0.62 3.00
C LEU A 151 -7.62 -0.33 2.31
N GLN A 152 -6.50 -0.82 2.84
CA GLN A 152 -5.20 -0.70 2.19
C GLN A 152 -5.18 -1.42 0.84
N VAL A 153 -5.67 -2.65 0.82
CA VAL A 153 -5.73 -3.46 -0.40
C VAL A 153 -6.66 -2.83 -1.44
N LEU A 154 -7.84 -2.30 -1.02
CA LEU A 154 -8.76 -1.56 -1.90
C LEU A 154 -8.11 -0.33 -2.52
N PHE A 155 -7.39 0.47 -1.73
CA PHE A 155 -6.65 1.62 -2.26
C PHE A 155 -5.65 1.20 -3.35
N TYR A 156 -4.86 0.16 -3.10
CA TYR A 156 -3.89 -0.32 -4.10
C TYR A 156 -4.57 -0.89 -5.33
N ALA A 157 -5.69 -1.59 -5.18
CA ALA A 157 -6.47 -2.12 -6.30
C ALA A 157 -6.99 -1.01 -7.22
N GLU A 158 -7.56 0.06 -6.65
CA GLU A 158 -8.05 1.23 -7.40
C GLU A 158 -6.90 1.96 -8.10
N ALA A 159 -5.77 2.12 -7.44
CA ALA A 159 -4.59 2.75 -8.04
C ALA A 159 -3.98 1.90 -9.17
N VAL A 160 -4.01 0.57 -9.06
CA VAL A 160 -3.60 -0.37 -10.13
C VAL A 160 -4.57 -0.29 -11.30
N GLU A 161 -5.88 -0.29 -11.07
CA GLU A 161 -6.88 -0.12 -12.13
C GLU A 161 -6.68 1.21 -12.88
N ALA A 162 -6.47 2.31 -12.15
CA ALA A 162 -6.22 3.61 -12.76
C ALA A 162 -4.96 3.64 -13.61
N LEU A 163 -3.91 2.89 -13.23
CA LEU A 163 -2.64 2.84 -13.96
C LEU A 163 -2.69 1.91 -15.16
N THR A 164 -3.38 0.77 -15.05
CA THR A 164 -3.37 -0.30 -16.07
C THR A 164 -4.61 -0.33 -16.94
N GLY A 165 -5.71 0.26 -16.48
CA GLY A 165 -7.05 0.11 -17.10
C GLY A 165 -7.69 -1.27 -16.82
N VAL A 166 -7.11 -2.09 -15.93
CA VAL A 166 -7.58 -3.43 -15.59
C VAL A 166 -7.82 -3.55 -14.10
N ALA A 167 -9.10 -3.69 -13.72
CA ALA A 167 -9.46 -3.86 -12.32
C ALA A 167 -9.04 -5.26 -11.81
N PRO A 168 -8.33 -5.37 -10.69
CA PRO A 168 -8.12 -6.65 -10.03
C PRO A 168 -9.43 -7.15 -9.41
N GLU A 169 -9.66 -8.46 -9.45
CA GLU A 169 -10.83 -9.07 -8.81
C GLU A 169 -10.59 -9.33 -7.33
N TYR A 170 -9.36 -9.65 -6.98
CA TYR A 170 -8.97 -10.00 -5.62
C TYR A 170 -7.84 -9.10 -5.10
N GLY A 171 -7.77 -9.04 -3.79
CA GLY A 171 -6.63 -8.55 -3.06
C GLY A 171 -6.31 -9.49 -1.91
N HIS A 172 -5.08 -9.49 -1.45
CA HIS A 172 -4.60 -10.53 -0.55
C HIS A 172 -3.84 -9.94 0.63
N LEU A 173 -3.86 -10.69 1.74
CA LEU A 173 -3.05 -10.44 2.92
C LEU A 173 -2.19 -11.66 3.19
N PHE A 174 -0.88 -11.49 3.14
CA PHE A 174 0.07 -12.53 3.52
C PHE A 174 0.28 -12.44 5.04
N LEU A 175 -0.34 -13.37 5.75
CA LEU A 175 -0.41 -13.34 7.22
C LEU A 175 0.85 -13.92 7.86
N GLY A 176 1.14 -13.50 9.09
CA GLY A 176 2.26 -14.01 9.89
C GLY A 176 2.18 -15.49 10.23
N SER A 177 1.05 -16.16 9.97
CA SER A 177 0.92 -17.62 10.00
C SER A 177 1.45 -18.32 8.74
N GLY A 178 1.84 -17.56 7.70
CA GLY A 178 2.15 -18.09 6.38
C GLY A 178 0.94 -18.32 5.48
N ASN A 179 -0.27 -18.01 5.94
CA ASN A 179 -1.49 -18.15 5.17
C ASN A 179 -1.75 -16.90 4.31
N LEU A 180 -2.27 -17.12 3.10
CA LEU A 180 -2.79 -16.06 2.25
C LEU A 180 -4.30 -15.92 2.49
N SER A 181 -4.71 -14.76 3.01
CA SER A 181 -6.13 -14.41 3.15
C SER A 181 -6.56 -13.61 1.93
N THR A 182 -7.53 -14.10 1.18
CA THR A 182 -8.03 -13.48 -0.06
C THR A 182 -9.32 -12.72 0.23
N VAL A 183 -9.39 -11.49 -0.28
CA VAL A 183 -10.57 -10.62 -0.22
C VAL A 183 -11.06 -10.41 -1.65
N ARG A 184 -12.33 -10.68 -1.87
CA ARG A 184 -12.99 -10.34 -3.13
C ARG A 184 -13.40 -8.86 -3.08
N LEU A 185 -12.85 -8.07 -3.99
CA LEU A 185 -12.90 -6.60 -3.90
C LEU A 185 -14.30 -6.03 -4.15
N ASP A 186 -15.09 -6.64 -5.02
CA ASP A 186 -16.47 -6.21 -5.29
C ASP A 186 -17.42 -6.37 -4.07
N GLU A 187 -17.13 -7.29 -3.16
CA GLU A 187 -17.90 -7.49 -1.93
C GLU A 187 -17.69 -6.37 -0.90
N VAL A 188 -16.56 -5.67 -0.98
CA VAL A 188 -16.15 -4.63 -0.02
C VAL A 188 -16.13 -3.22 -0.60
N ASP A 189 -16.26 -3.06 -1.92
CA ASP A 189 -16.25 -1.79 -2.65
C ASP A 189 -17.28 -0.77 -2.12
N ALA A 190 -18.46 -1.22 -1.68
CA ALA A 190 -19.49 -0.36 -1.10
C ALA A 190 -19.04 0.36 0.20
N TYR A 191 -18.06 -0.18 0.92
CA TYR A 191 -17.48 0.47 2.10
C TYR A 191 -16.41 1.50 1.72
N TRP A 192 -15.74 1.28 0.60
CA TRP A 192 -14.70 2.16 0.09
C TRP A 192 -15.26 3.46 -0.49
N ARG A 193 -16.40 3.40 -1.18
CA ARG A 193 -17.02 4.54 -1.87
C ARG A 193 -17.90 5.42 -0.97
N ARG A 194 -17.96 5.20 0.32
CA ARG A 194 -18.69 6.03 1.31
C ARG A 194 -17.79 7.08 1.96
#